data_495cbac1b3bf04fea471d6a04cdefaff
#
_entry.id   495cbac1b3bf04fea471d6a04cdefaff
#
_cell.length_a   1.000
_cell.length_b   1.000
_cell.length_c   1.000
_cell.angle_alpha   90.00
_cell.angle_beta   90.00
_cell.angle_gamma   90.00
#
_symmetry.space_group_name_H-M   'P 1'
#
loop_
_entity.id
_entity.type
_entity.pdbx_description
1 polymer ?
#
loop_
_entity_poly.entity_id
_entity_poly.type
_entity_poly.pdbx_seq_one_letter_code
_entity_poly.pdbx_strand_id
1 'polypeptide(L)'
;MKVRYVYEDGRIAEREIEPVKAEYGFWAGISSENLPSGIKHVDFLYDYFCANAGDDGYFLVPRGPEDGTVLTYFKERENCERESTFVHLGCYGFCSGKESVIGIVTGMRCSLGLIERVYNGKYELFPRFYLDGDAAEEDIRVEFHKTENTDYSALAGIYREYQLTAGGCTPLSQRAAEDPRLKKASDGISVRIRTAWKPAPSPVLFQNEENEPDVKVGCSFERAGEIADACKRENIENLEFCLVGWNYKGHDGRFPQLFPVEPTLGGETELKKLITKVQGLGYGIVCHDDATQAYPCADCFDEEYLVKTKGATVLAQPQIWSGGQPFKICPQREYERFEIENMKAIRALGFEGIHYVDVLTIVQLPKCYDPHHSSNRTQTAEWYRKIMKLSRKVFGGFSSEAGFDYAAAFTDYVLYTNFKIEKERDLLCDEYIPLFQLVYHGIIMYNPCTYTLNYPVKGAQQRLKFFEWGGRPLAVFNANFADGQHWMGEEDLFNETDEQLK
;
A
#
# COMPACT_ATOMS: atom_id res chain seq x y z
N MET A 1 -11.88 -2.62 32.12
CA MET A 1 -11.85 -2.81 30.67
C MET A 1 -11.46 -4.25 30.38
N LYS A 2 -12.15 -4.91 29.48
CA LYS A 2 -12.04 -6.34 29.27
C LYS A 2 -11.19 -6.68 28.05
N VAL A 3 -10.40 -7.73 28.19
CA VAL A 3 -9.60 -8.34 27.13
C VAL A 3 -9.98 -9.80 27.03
N ARG A 4 -10.11 -10.31 25.80
CA ARG A 4 -10.43 -11.72 25.51
C ARG A 4 -9.26 -12.37 24.79
N TYR A 5 -8.77 -13.46 25.35
CA TYR A 5 -7.78 -14.34 24.72
C TYR A 5 -8.53 -15.49 24.04
N VAL A 6 -8.29 -15.66 22.76
CA VAL A 6 -8.78 -16.82 22.00
C VAL A 6 -7.56 -17.67 21.63
N TYR A 7 -7.57 -18.93 22.05
CA TYR A 7 -6.45 -19.86 21.85
C TYR A 7 -6.63 -20.68 20.57
N GLU A 8 -5.54 -21.25 20.07
CA GLU A 8 -5.55 -22.13 18.90
C GLU A 8 -6.42 -23.39 19.09
N ASP A 9 -6.55 -23.87 20.31
CA ASP A 9 -7.39 -25.01 20.67
C ASP A 9 -8.89 -24.66 20.88
N GLY A 10 -9.25 -23.40 20.63
CA GLY A 10 -10.63 -22.89 20.77
C GLY A 10 -11.03 -22.46 22.17
N ARG A 11 -10.16 -22.60 23.17
CA ARG A 11 -10.41 -22.04 24.52
C ARG A 11 -10.51 -20.53 24.46
N ILE A 12 -11.34 -19.97 25.34
CA ILE A 12 -11.48 -18.53 25.54
C ILE A 12 -11.22 -18.21 27.01
N ALA A 13 -10.46 -17.17 27.26
CA ALA A 13 -10.27 -16.62 28.60
C ALA A 13 -10.44 -15.10 28.56
N GLU A 14 -11.05 -14.57 29.60
CA GLU A 14 -11.22 -13.12 29.77
C GLU A 14 -10.38 -12.61 30.94
N ARG A 15 -9.89 -11.38 30.79
CA ARG A 15 -9.12 -10.69 31.81
C ARG A 15 -9.55 -9.22 31.85
N GLU A 16 -9.55 -8.63 33.02
CA GLU A 16 -9.67 -7.19 33.19
C GLU A 16 -8.26 -6.57 33.23
N ILE A 17 -8.15 -5.40 32.61
CA ILE A 17 -6.94 -4.57 32.68
C ILE A 17 -7.32 -3.15 33.08
N GLU A 18 -6.43 -2.50 33.82
CA GLU A 18 -6.61 -1.13 34.28
C GLU A 18 -5.95 -0.15 33.31
N PRO A 19 -6.66 0.90 32.88
CA PRO A 19 -6.06 1.96 32.06
C PRO A 19 -5.14 2.82 32.90
N VAL A 20 -4.08 3.33 32.26
CA VAL A 20 -3.15 4.28 32.87
C VAL A 20 -3.50 5.67 32.38
N LYS A 21 -3.82 6.59 33.31
CA LYS A 21 -4.18 7.97 33.00
C LYS A 21 -3.00 8.72 32.37
N ALA A 22 -3.29 9.48 31.34
CA ALA A 22 -2.36 10.37 30.65
C ALA A 22 -3.01 11.74 30.39
N GLU A 23 -2.22 12.74 30.04
CA GLU A 23 -2.72 14.11 29.78
C GLU A 23 -3.74 14.15 28.63
N TYR A 24 -3.50 13.38 27.57
CA TYR A 24 -4.40 13.25 26.41
C TYR A 24 -5.63 12.36 26.65
N GLY A 25 -5.73 11.72 27.81
CA GLY A 25 -6.79 10.78 28.16
C GLY A 25 -6.26 9.60 28.96
N PHE A 26 -5.96 8.47 28.32
CA PHE A 26 -5.33 7.31 28.95
C PHE A 26 -4.69 6.39 27.92
N TRP A 27 -3.91 5.43 28.38
CA TRP A 27 -3.48 4.30 27.58
C TRP A 27 -3.77 2.98 28.30
N ALA A 28 -3.87 1.90 27.55
CA ALA A 28 -3.97 0.55 28.08
C ALA A 28 -3.03 -0.37 27.29
N GLY A 29 -2.52 -1.42 27.95
CA GLY A 29 -1.61 -2.36 27.29
C GLY A 29 -1.42 -3.65 28.06
N ILE A 30 -0.77 -4.60 27.41
CA ILE A 30 -0.35 -5.89 27.98
C ILE A 30 1.08 -6.11 27.51
N SER A 31 1.98 -6.31 28.48
CA SER A 31 3.36 -6.70 28.15
C SER A 31 3.37 -8.05 27.45
N SER A 32 4.19 -8.18 26.42
CA SER A 32 4.41 -9.42 25.66
C SER A 32 4.81 -10.59 26.55
N GLU A 33 5.60 -10.32 27.60
CA GLU A 33 6.00 -11.31 28.60
C GLU A 33 4.84 -11.87 29.43
N ASN A 34 3.74 -11.10 29.55
CA ASN A 34 2.57 -11.48 30.32
C ASN A 34 1.47 -12.16 29.47
N LEU A 35 1.71 -12.34 28.18
CA LEU A 35 0.77 -13.04 27.30
C LEU A 35 1.02 -14.54 27.36
N PRO A 36 -0.03 -15.35 27.65
CA PRO A 36 0.09 -16.81 27.64
C PRO A 36 0.48 -17.34 26.25
N SER A 37 1.15 -18.48 26.20
CA SER A 37 1.46 -19.18 24.96
C SER A 37 0.19 -19.78 24.30
N GLY A 38 0.24 -19.97 22.98
CA GLY A 38 -0.84 -20.61 22.20
C GLY A 38 -2.07 -19.73 21.95
N ILE A 39 -1.96 -18.42 22.17
CA ILE A 39 -3.01 -17.47 21.81
C ILE A 39 -3.05 -17.31 20.28
N LYS A 40 -4.22 -17.52 19.69
CA LYS A 40 -4.49 -17.22 18.29
C LYS A 40 -4.62 -15.71 18.06
N HIS A 41 -5.48 -15.07 18.86
CA HIS A 41 -5.64 -13.61 18.85
C HIS A 41 -6.13 -13.07 20.19
N VAL A 42 -5.95 -11.77 20.36
CA VAL A 42 -6.42 -11.00 21.51
C VAL A 42 -7.45 -9.98 21.05
N ASP A 43 -8.70 -10.07 21.51
CA ASP A 43 -9.70 -9.01 21.37
C ASP A 43 -9.48 -8.01 22.51
N PHE A 44 -9.00 -6.82 22.16
CA PHE A 44 -8.51 -5.87 23.15
C PHE A 44 -9.55 -4.79 23.45
N LEU A 45 -9.92 -4.60 24.72
CA LEU A 45 -10.90 -3.63 25.22
C LEU A 45 -12.24 -3.69 24.48
N TYR A 46 -12.72 -4.90 24.19
CA TYR A 46 -13.93 -5.14 23.41
C TYR A 46 -15.22 -4.60 24.02
N ASP A 47 -15.19 -4.13 25.29
CA ASP A 47 -16.27 -3.52 26.02
C ASP A 47 -16.16 -1.99 26.14
N TYR A 48 -15.20 -1.35 25.46
CA TYR A 48 -14.95 0.08 25.63
C TYR A 48 -15.69 0.94 24.57
N PHE A 49 -15.50 0.72 23.29
CA PHE A 49 -16.27 1.41 22.25
C PHE A 49 -17.55 0.64 21.99
N CYS A 50 -18.61 1.05 22.72
CA CYS A 50 -19.94 0.45 22.64
C CYS A 50 -20.99 1.54 22.56
N ALA A 51 -22.03 1.27 21.76
CA ALA A 51 -23.22 2.10 21.62
C ALA A 51 -24.47 1.23 21.42
N ASN A 52 -25.64 1.81 21.48
CA ASN A 52 -26.90 1.13 21.14
C ASN A 52 -27.48 1.76 19.88
N ALA A 53 -28.30 0.99 19.18
CA ALA A 53 -29.10 1.51 18.09
C ALA A 53 -29.98 2.67 18.58
N GLY A 54 -29.94 3.80 17.86
CA GLY A 54 -30.62 5.05 18.22
C GLY A 54 -29.77 6.03 19.04
N ASP A 55 -28.59 5.63 19.53
CA ASP A 55 -27.66 6.57 20.15
C ASP A 55 -27.15 7.57 19.08
N ASP A 56 -26.84 8.78 19.49
CA ASP A 56 -26.20 9.78 18.63
C ASP A 56 -24.70 9.50 18.52
N GLY A 57 -24.16 9.52 17.30
CA GLY A 57 -22.75 9.32 17.05
C GLY A 57 -22.42 8.27 16.01
N TYR A 58 -21.16 7.86 15.99
CA TYR A 58 -20.64 6.91 15.00
C TYR A 58 -19.34 6.24 15.43
N PHE A 59 -19.00 5.13 14.78
CA PHE A 59 -17.65 4.61 14.72
C PHE A 59 -16.90 5.16 13.49
N LEU A 60 -15.61 5.46 13.66
CA LEU A 60 -14.65 5.74 12.60
C LEU A 60 -13.76 4.52 12.42
N VAL A 61 -13.81 3.88 11.25
CA VAL A 61 -13.16 2.59 11.02
C VAL A 61 -12.31 2.65 9.76
N PRO A 62 -10.97 2.77 9.88
CA PRO A 62 -10.06 2.60 8.75
C PRO A 62 -9.95 1.09 8.44
N ARG A 63 -10.47 0.68 7.29
CA ARG A 63 -10.49 -0.72 6.90
C ARG A 63 -9.23 -1.11 6.15
N GLY A 64 -9.14 -0.83 4.90
CA GLY A 64 -7.96 -1.11 4.09
C GLY A 64 -7.95 -0.18 2.88
N PRO A 65 -6.90 -0.20 2.06
CA PRO A 65 -6.84 0.66 0.88
C PRO A 65 -7.96 0.35 -0.14
N GLU A 66 -8.44 -0.89 -0.19
CA GLU A 66 -9.58 -1.23 -1.06
C GLU A 66 -10.90 -0.70 -0.53
N ASP A 67 -11.11 -0.75 0.78
CA ASP A 67 -12.38 -0.43 1.43
C ASP A 67 -12.38 0.98 2.06
N GLY A 68 -11.24 1.67 2.09
CA GLY A 68 -11.12 3.03 2.59
C GLY A 68 -11.37 3.18 4.09
N THR A 69 -11.74 4.37 4.51
CA THR A 69 -12.21 4.65 5.88
C THR A 69 -13.68 5.00 5.87
N VAL A 70 -14.42 4.43 6.80
CA VAL A 70 -15.87 4.58 6.87
C VAL A 70 -16.33 5.13 8.21
N LEU A 71 -17.50 5.79 8.20
CA LEU A 71 -18.30 6.05 9.38
C LEU A 71 -19.45 5.07 9.44
N THR A 72 -19.70 4.52 10.64
CA THR A 72 -20.85 3.67 10.95
C THR A 72 -21.69 4.34 12.02
N TYR A 73 -22.84 4.89 11.62
CA TYR A 73 -23.78 5.52 12.55
C TYR A 73 -24.61 4.49 13.32
N PHE A 74 -25.00 4.78 14.57
CA PHE A 74 -25.72 3.88 15.47
C PHE A 74 -27.23 3.87 15.20
N LYS A 75 -27.62 3.42 14.03
CA LYS A 75 -29.03 3.26 13.60
C LYS A 75 -29.50 1.82 13.71
N GLU A 76 -30.81 1.60 13.63
CA GLU A 76 -31.35 0.22 13.57
C GLU A 76 -30.79 -0.56 12.38
N ARG A 77 -30.25 -1.76 12.66
CA ARG A 77 -29.73 -2.70 11.64
C ARG A 77 -29.87 -4.14 12.10
N GLU A 78 -29.81 -5.03 11.13
CA GLU A 78 -29.66 -6.46 11.36
C GLU A 78 -28.32 -6.79 12.03
N ASN A 79 -28.29 -7.94 12.71
CA ASN A 79 -27.05 -8.45 13.27
C ASN A 79 -26.03 -8.66 12.16
N CYS A 80 -24.85 -8.09 12.31
CA CYS A 80 -23.74 -8.20 11.36
C CYS A 80 -22.41 -8.00 12.06
N GLU A 81 -21.38 -8.58 11.48
CA GLU A 81 -19.98 -8.43 11.93
C GLU A 81 -19.09 -8.25 10.72
N ARG A 82 -18.09 -7.39 10.86
CA ARG A 82 -17.01 -7.24 9.91
C ARG A 82 -15.68 -7.30 10.63
N GLU A 83 -14.78 -8.11 10.10
CA GLU A 83 -13.38 -8.19 10.48
C GLU A 83 -12.52 -7.55 9.39
N SER A 84 -11.80 -6.49 9.74
CA SER A 84 -10.84 -5.83 8.87
C SER A 84 -9.44 -6.29 9.27
N THR A 85 -8.87 -7.22 8.52
CA THR A 85 -7.52 -7.78 8.78
C THR A 85 -6.41 -6.96 8.13
N PHE A 86 -6.78 -5.98 7.30
CA PHE A 86 -5.90 -5.16 6.47
C PHE A 86 -6.01 -3.68 6.83
N VAL A 87 -5.88 -3.38 8.13
CA VAL A 87 -6.03 -2.01 8.64
C VAL A 87 -4.85 -1.16 8.23
N HIS A 88 -5.06 -0.21 7.31
CA HIS A 88 -4.00 0.62 6.76
C HIS A 88 -3.56 1.77 7.68
N LEU A 89 -4.43 2.25 8.59
CA LEU A 89 -4.12 3.25 9.60
C LEU A 89 -4.25 2.64 10.99
N GLY A 90 -3.23 2.77 11.82
CA GLY A 90 -3.19 2.18 13.17
C GLY A 90 -4.04 2.96 14.18
N CYS A 91 -5.25 3.36 13.80
CA CYS A 91 -6.19 4.07 14.67
C CYS A 91 -7.62 3.61 14.42
N TYR A 92 -8.53 3.96 15.33
CA TYR A 92 -9.98 3.76 15.21
C TYR A 92 -10.69 4.73 16.15
N GLY A 93 -11.93 5.14 15.83
CA GLY A 93 -12.58 6.21 16.54
C GLY A 93 -13.99 5.88 17.00
N PHE A 94 -14.41 6.57 18.06
CA PHE A 94 -15.76 6.56 18.60
C PHE A 94 -16.21 8.01 18.86
N CYS A 95 -17.38 8.35 18.35
CA CYS A 95 -18.07 9.59 18.64
C CYS A 95 -19.39 9.28 19.33
N SER A 96 -19.66 9.89 20.48
CA SER A 96 -20.90 9.75 21.24
C SER A 96 -21.91 10.87 20.98
N GLY A 97 -21.69 11.72 19.98
CA GLY A 97 -22.48 12.93 19.76
C GLY A 97 -22.17 14.09 20.71
N LYS A 98 -21.38 13.88 21.77
CA LYS A 98 -20.96 14.90 22.75
C LYS A 98 -19.43 15.01 22.86
N GLU A 99 -18.74 13.91 22.75
CA GLU A 99 -17.30 13.82 22.77
C GLU A 99 -16.84 12.75 21.79
N SER A 100 -15.62 12.85 21.33
CA SER A 100 -14.98 11.84 20.50
C SER A 100 -13.72 11.30 21.15
N VAL A 101 -13.42 10.06 20.85
CA VAL A 101 -12.21 9.37 21.30
C VAL A 101 -11.57 8.67 20.11
N ILE A 102 -10.27 8.84 19.91
CA ILE A 102 -9.49 8.06 18.98
C ILE A 102 -8.55 7.13 19.74
N GLY A 103 -8.60 5.84 19.42
CA GLY A 103 -7.62 4.86 19.83
C GLY A 103 -6.47 4.83 18.82
N ILE A 104 -5.24 5.07 19.28
CA ILE A 104 -4.01 4.99 18.50
C ILE A 104 -3.24 3.76 18.93
N VAL A 105 -3.06 2.83 18.01
CA VAL A 105 -2.33 1.57 18.26
C VAL A 105 -0.83 1.86 18.16
N THR A 106 -0.14 1.77 19.27
CA THR A 106 1.31 2.07 19.38
C THR A 106 2.18 0.83 19.57
N GLY A 107 1.59 -0.33 19.84
CA GLY A 107 2.26 -1.63 19.92
C GLY A 107 1.50 -2.71 19.15
N MET A 108 2.20 -3.74 18.66
CA MET A 108 1.63 -4.81 17.82
C MET A 108 0.93 -4.31 16.53
N ARG A 109 1.35 -3.15 15.98
CA ARG A 109 0.73 -2.51 14.81
C ARG A 109 0.71 -3.40 13.58
N CYS A 110 1.75 -4.22 13.40
CA CYS A 110 1.89 -5.10 12.24
C CYS A 110 0.97 -6.33 12.30
N SER A 111 0.31 -6.55 13.42
CA SER A 111 -0.59 -7.68 13.68
C SER A 111 -2.01 -7.22 14.03
N LEU A 112 -2.38 -6.00 13.66
CA LEU A 112 -3.65 -5.35 13.95
C LEU A 112 -4.75 -5.78 12.97
N GLY A 113 -5.92 -6.12 13.51
CA GLY A 113 -7.21 -6.09 12.86
C GLY A 113 -8.21 -5.26 13.65
N LEU A 114 -9.33 -4.91 13.02
CA LEU A 114 -10.45 -4.24 13.68
C LEU A 114 -11.70 -5.09 13.52
N ILE A 115 -12.43 -5.27 14.62
CA ILE A 115 -13.73 -5.93 14.65
C ILE A 115 -14.79 -4.87 14.87
N GLU A 116 -15.71 -4.82 13.95
CA GLU A 116 -16.90 -3.98 14.01
C GLU A 116 -18.12 -4.89 13.97
N ARG A 117 -19.01 -4.80 14.95
CA ARG A 117 -20.19 -5.67 14.98
C ARG A 117 -21.41 -5.01 15.58
N VAL A 118 -22.56 -5.51 15.15
CA VAL A 118 -23.87 -5.19 15.69
C VAL A 118 -24.57 -6.50 16.07
N TYR A 119 -24.97 -6.60 17.32
CA TYR A 119 -25.73 -7.74 17.82
C TYR A 119 -26.84 -7.29 18.74
N ASN A 120 -28.11 -7.61 18.39
CA ASN A 120 -29.31 -7.17 19.10
C ASN A 120 -29.35 -5.67 19.39
N GLY A 121 -28.98 -4.84 18.39
CA GLY A 121 -28.93 -3.40 18.48
C GLY A 121 -27.75 -2.84 19.27
N LYS A 122 -26.86 -3.67 19.81
CA LYS A 122 -25.62 -3.24 20.45
C LYS A 122 -24.49 -3.20 19.44
N TYR A 123 -23.84 -2.04 19.34
CA TYR A 123 -22.67 -1.77 18.51
C TYR A 123 -21.38 -1.94 19.32
N GLU A 124 -20.39 -2.57 18.73
CA GLU A 124 -19.06 -2.74 19.33
C GLU A 124 -17.97 -2.55 18.27
N LEU A 125 -16.91 -1.80 18.63
CA LEU A 125 -15.71 -1.64 17.81
C LEU A 125 -14.47 -1.85 18.68
N PHE A 126 -13.59 -2.76 18.29
CA PHE A 126 -12.37 -3.05 19.05
C PHE A 126 -11.25 -3.59 18.16
N PRO A 127 -9.97 -3.40 18.57
CA PRO A 127 -8.84 -3.99 17.90
C PRO A 127 -8.67 -5.46 18.27
N ARG A 128 -8.28 -6.25 17.29
CA ARG A 128 -7.87 -7.64 17.40
C ARG A 128 -6.40 -7.76 17.02
N PHE A 129 -5.60 -8.35 17.90
CA PHE A 129 -4.19 -8.59 17.68
C PHE A 129 -3.94 -10.08 17.39
N TYR A 130 -3.39 -10.38 16.20
CA TYR A 130 -3.14 -11.75 15.76
C TYR A 130 -1.78 -12.24 16.20
N LEU A 131 -1.75 -13.27 17.05
CA LEU A 131 -0.52 -13.94 17.47
C LEU A 131 -0.27 -15.24 16.68
N ASP A 132 -1.35 -15.88 16.17
CA ASP A 132 -1.31 -17.15 15.42
C ASP A 132 -0.64 -18.28 16.18
N GLY A 133 -0.81 -18.31 17.51
CA GLY A 133 -0.21 -19.29 18.41
C GLY A 133 1.27 -19.07 18.71
N ASP A 134 1.89 -18.03 18.16
CA ASP A 134 3.27 -17.64 18.44
C ASP A 134 3.37 -16.75 19.68
N ALA A 135 4.59 -16.48 20.15
CA ALA A 135 4.83 -15.44 21.12
C ALA A 135 4.51 -14.06 20.51
N ALA A 136 4.03 -13.14 21.34
CA ALA A 136 3.80 -11.77 20.90
C ALA A 136 5.12 -11.12 20.45
N GLU A 137 5.04 -10.38 19.36
CA GLU A 137 6.20 -9.72 18.74
C GLU A 137 6.62 -8.46 19.49
N GLU A 138 5.64 -7.80 20.11
CA GLU A 138 5.77 -6.57 20.89
C GLU A 138 4.70 -6.54 21.98
N ASP A 139 4.77 -5.56 22.87
CA ASP A 139 3.70 -5.27 23.81
C ASP A 139 2.45 -4.80 23.05
N ILE A 140 1.28 -5.26 23.47
CA ILE A 140 0.02 -4.66 22.99
C ILE A 140 -0.14 -3.33 23.70
N ARG A 141 -0.33 -2.24 22.94
CA ARG A 141 -0.54 -0.91 23.51
C ARG A 141 -1.44 -0.06 22.61
N VAL A 142 -2.43 0.59 23.23
CA VAL A 142 -3.33 1.55 22.59
C VAL A 142 -3.43 2.80 23.47
N GLU A 143 -3.29 3.96 22.86
CA GLU A 143 -3.48 5.28 23.48
C GLU A 143 -4.83 5.84 23.06
N PHE A 144 -5.62 6.35 24.03
CA PHE A 144 -6.94 6.88 23.81
C PHE A 144 -6.94 8.39 24.06
N HIS A 145 -7.04 9.14 22.98
CA HIS A 145 -7.07 10.59 22.99
C HIS A 145 -8.51 11.09 22.91
N LYS A 146 -8.89 11.98 23.82
CA LYS A 146 -10.25 12.52 23.96
C LYS A 146 -10.33 13.96 23.45
N THR A 147 -11.46 14.30 22.83
CA THR A 147 -11.80 15.65 22.41
C THR A 147 -13.31 15.90 22.53
N GLU A 148 -13.70 17.14 22.85
CA GLU A 148 -15.10 17.58 22.83
C GLU A 148 -15.62 17.86 21.40
N ASN A 149 -14.70 17.90 20.42
CA ASN A 149 -15.09 18.03 19.01
C ASN A 149 -15.57 16.68 18.47
N THR A 150 -16.78 16.64 17.94
CA THR A 150 -17.44 15.44 17.43
C THR A 150 -17.28 15.24 15.90
N ASP A 151 -16.55 16.13 15.24
CA ASP A 151 -16.22 15.99 13.82
C ASP A 151 -15.04 15.03 13.62
N TYR A 152 -15.12 14.15 12.66
CA TYR A 152 -14.06 13.17 12.35
C TYR A 152 -12.74 13.84 11.94
N SER A 153 -12.78 15.07 11.44
CA SER A 153 -11.56 15.84 11.10
C SER A 153 -10.72 16.17 12.34
N ALA A 154 -11.35 16.32 13.50
CA ALA A 154 -10.62 16.50 14.77
C ALA A 154 -9.87 15.22 15.16
N LEU A 155 -10.47 14.04 14.99
CA LEU A 155 -9.81 12.75 15.19
C LEU A 155 -8.64 12.56 14.20
N ALA A 156 -8.84 12.93 12.93
CA ALA A 156 -7.80 12.95 11.94
C ALA A 156 -6.64 13.87 12.31
N GLY A 157 -6.95 15.07 12.86
CA GLY A 157 -5.94 16.02 13.33
C GLY A 157 -5.08 15.49 14.48
N ILE A 158 -5.70 14.81 15.45
CA ILE A 158 -4.98 14.13 16.55
C ILE A 158 -4.04 13.05 15.99
N TYR A 159 -4.52 12.22 15.06
CA TYR A 159 -3.70 11.17 14.48
C TYR A 159 -2.59 11.73 13.59
N ARG A 160 -2.84 12.81 12.85
CA ARG A 160 -1.82 13.54 12.11
C ARG A 160 -0.70 14.05 13.01
N GLU A 161 -1.05 14.67 14.14
CA GLU A 161 -0.07 15.16 15.13
C GLU A 161 0.78 14.00 15.69
N TYR A 162 0.14 12.87 15.99
CA TYR A 162 0.87 11.66 16.39
C TYR A 162 1.87 11.23 15.31
N GLN A 163 1.48 11.22 14.02
CA GLN A 163 2.38 10.82 12.93
C GLN A 163 3.56 11.78 12.76
N LEU A 164 3.35 13.07 12.97
CA LEU A 164 4.39 14.10 12.87
C LEU A 164 5.34 14.12 14.08
N THR A 165 4.93 13.60 15.23
CA THR A 165 5.72 13.55 16.45
C THR A 165 6.29 12.17 16.73
N ALA A 166 5.43 11.24 17.16
CA ALA A 166 5.83 9.88 17.55
C ALA A 166 5.90 8.90 16.36
N GLY A 167 5.12 9.12 15.29
CA GLY A 167 5.10 8.27 14.09
C GLY A 167 6.31 8.43 13.18
N GLY A 168 7.16 9.43 13.42
CA GLY A 168 8.41 9.67 12.69
C GLY A 168 8.24 10.26 11.29
N CYS A 169 7.03 10.72 10.93
CA CYS A 169 6.78 11.38 9.66
C CYS A 169 7.36 12.81 9.64
N THR A 170 7.91 13.20 8.49
CA THR A 170 8.42 14.55 8.24
C THR A 170 7.63 15.17 7.09
N PRO A 171 7.25 16.45 7.15
CA PRO A 171 6.57 17.13 6.04
C PRO A 171 7.35 17.01 4.73
N LEU A 172 6.63 16.78 3.63
CA LEU A 172 7.21 16.64 2.28
C LEU A 172 8.02 17.88 1.90
N SER A 173 7.52 19.09 2.24
CA SER A 173 8.20 20.34 1.96
C SER A 173 9.61 20.43 2.58
N GLN A 174 9.77 19.91 3.80
CA GLN A 174 11.06 19.84 4.48
C GLN A 174 11.99 18.86 3.75
N ARG A 175 11.52 17.65 3.45
CA ARG A 175 12.31 16.61 2.76
C ARG A 175 12.71 17.06 1.34
N ALA A 176 11.78 17.70 0.62
CA ALA A 176 12.04 18.23 -0.71
C ALA A 176 13.04 19.42 -0.70
N ALA A 177 13.15 20.17 0.38
CA ALA A 177 14.17 21.19 0.54
C ALA A 177 15.59 20.61 0.70
N GLU A 178 15.69 19.38 1.19
CA GLU A 178 16.97 18.67 1.41
C GLU A 178 17.42 17.86 0.17
N ASP A 179 16.50 17.41 -0.70
CA ASP A 179 16.79 16.61 -1.90
C ASP A 179 16.15 17.23 -3.16
N PRO A 180 16.99 17.79 -4.08
CA PRO A 180 16.49 18.39 -5.34
C PRO A 180 15.74 17.39 -6.23
N ARG A 181 16.06 16.09 -6.16
CA ARG A 181 15.40 15.04 -6.95
C ARG A 181 13.98 14.85 -6.46
N LEU A 182 13.77 14.79 -5.13
CA LEU A 182 12.44 14.73 -4.52
C LEU A 182 11.65 16.01 -4.82
N LYS A 183 12.31 17.19 -4.72
CA LYS A 183 11.68 18.48 -5.05
C LYS A 183 11.12 18.49 -6.47
N LYS A 184 11.94 18.12 -7.45
CA LYS A 184 11.55 18.05 -8.86
C LYS A 184 10.35 17.11 -9.06
N ALA A 185 10.39 15.92 -8.48
CA ALA A 185 9.33 14.93 -8.59
C ALA A 185 8.03 15.37 -7.88
N SER A 186 8.17 16.06 -6.73
CA SER A 186 7.00 16.54 -5.96
C SER A 186 6.25 17.69 -6.63
N ASP A 187 6.92 18.46 -7.47
CA ASP A 187 6.29 19.56 -8.23
C ASP A 187 5.58 19.05 -9.50
N GLY A 188 5.69 17.76 -9.81
CA GLY A 188 5.31 17.19 -11.09
C GLY A 188 4.07 16.30 -11.07
N ILE A 189 3.48 16.18 -12.26
CA ILE A 189 2.46 15.18 -12.58
C ILE A 189 3.15 13.83 -12.74
N SER A 190 2.58 12.77 -12.19
CA SER A 190 3.03 11.40 -12.43
C SER A 190 2.52 10.91 -13.78
N VAL A 191 3.42 10.37 -14.61
CA VAL A 191 3.09 9.80 -15.92
C VAL A 191 3.56 8.35 -15.94
N ARG A 192 2.65 7.39 -15.96
CA ARG A 192 3.00 5.97 -16.09
C ARG A 192 2.95 5.56 -17.56
N ILE A 193 4.03 4.93 -18.03
CA ILE A 193 4.09 4.37 -19.38
C ILE A 193 4.26 2.85 -19.27
N ARG A 194 3.32 2.12 -19.84
CA ARG A 194 3.36 0.66 -19.92
C ARG A 194 4.09 0.24 -21.18
N THR A 195 5.24 -0.39 -20.98
CA THR A 195 6.15 -0.74 -22.08
C THR A 195 5.90 -2.14 -22.59
N ALA A 196 6.08 -3.17 -21.75
CA ALA A 196 5.93 -4.54 -22.18
C ALA A 196 5.43 -5.46 -21.06
N TRP A 197 4.75 -6.55 -21.43
CA TRP A 197 4.31 -7.62 -20.52
C TRP A 197 3.93 -8.89 -21.26
N LYS A 198 3.91 -10.03 -20.58
CA LYS A 198 3.25 -11.27 -21.02
C LYS A 198 1.76 -11.22 -20.65
N PRO A 199 0.89 -12.08 -21.21
CA PRO A 199 -0.53 -12.14 -20.83
C PRO A 199 -0.73 -12.22 -19.30
N ALA A 200 -1.65 -11.41 -18.75
CA ALA A 200 -2.03 -11.43 -17.35
C ALA A 200 -3.58 -11.49 -17.25
N PRO A 201 -4.16 -12.50 -16.54
CA PRO A 201 -3.43 -13.62 -15.93
C PRO A 201 -2.76 -14.52 -16.97
N SER A 202 -1.64 -15.11 -16.56
CA SER A 202 -0.92 -16.03 -17.46
C SER A 202 -1.74 -17.29 -17.76
N PRO A 203 -1.79 -17.75 -19.02
CA PRO A 203 -2.37 -19.05 -19.36
C PRO A 203 -1.51 -20.24 -18.89
N VAL A 204 -0.27 -19.98 -18.47
CA VAL A 204 0.70 -20.99 -18.01
C VAL A 204 1.08 -20.70 -16.55
N LEU A 205 0.71 -21.61 -15.63
CA LEU A 205 0.97 -21.42 -14.21
C LEU A 205 2.46 -21.50 -13.85
N PHE A 206 3.13 -22.55 -14.36
CA PHE A 206 4.56 -22.78 -14.10
C PHE A 206 5.30 -22.64 -15.42
N GLN A 207 5.78 -21.44 -15.66
CA GLN A 207 6.52 -21.08 -16.87
C GLN A 207 7.96 -21.58 -16.79
N ASN A 208 8.52 -21.88 -17.96
CA ASN A 208 9.92 -22.17 -18.18
C ASN A 208 10.31 -21.69 -19.60
N GLU A 209 11.54 -21.86 -20.01
CA GLU A 209 12.04 -21.40 -21.31
C GLU A 209 11.27 -21.95 -22.54
N GLU A 210 10.64 -23.15 -22.41
CA GLU A 210 9.93 -23.80 -23.51
C GLU A 210 8.47 -23.37 -23.66
N ASN A 211 7.83 -22.94 -22.53
CA ASN A 211 6.40 -22.69 -22.49
C ASN A 211 6.04 -21.24 -22.06
N GLU A 212 7.04 -20.39 -21.82
CA GLU A 212 6.84 -19.00 -21.42
C GLU A 212 6.15 -18.22 -22.56
N PRO A 213 5.02 -17.54 -22.28
CA PRO A 213 4.34 -16.76 -23.31
C PRO A 213 5.20 -15.62 -23.85
N ASP A 214 4.95 -15.24 -25.09
CA ASP A 214 5.63 -14.12 -25.73
C ASP A 214 5.32 -12.79 -25.04
N VAL A 215 6.34 -11.92 -25.03
CA VAL A 215 6.20 -10.53 -24.54
C VAL A 215 5.43 -9.70 -25.56
N LYS A 216 4.42 -8.99 -25.11
CA LYS A 216 3.70 -7.99 -25.88
C LYS A 216 4.27 -6.61 -25.60
N VAL A 217 4.56 -5.86 -26.65
CA VAL A 217 5.00 -4.46 -26.55
C VAL A 217 3.78 -3.55 -26.63
N GLY A 218 3.52 -2.84 -25.54
CA GLY A 218 2.50 -1.79 -25.50
C GLY A 218 3.06 -0.45 -25.98
N CYS A 219 4.17 -0.02 -25.41
CA CYS A 219 4.83 1.23 -25.75
C CYS A 219 6.35 1.01 -25.83
N SER A 220 6.94 1.13 -27.03
CA SER A 220 8.40 1.06 -27.19
C SER A 220 9.10 2.23 -26.49
N PHE A 221 10.40 2.12 -26.22
CA PHE A 221 11.19 3.23 -25.66
C PHE A 221 11.23 4.43 -26.61
N GLU A 222 11.22 4.20 -27.94
CA GLU A 222 11.13 5.26 -28.93
C GLU A 222 9.80 6.01 -28.79
N ARG A 223 8.67 5.27 -28.72
CA ARG A 223 7.34 5.86 -28.57
C ARG A 223 7.18 6.62 -27.25
N ALA A 224 7.73 6.10 -26.15
CA ALA A 224 7.77 6.83 -24.88
C ALA A 224 8.53 8.17 -25.01
N GLY A 225 9.58 8.19 -25.80
CA GLY A 225 10.32 9.41 -26.15
C GLY A 225 9.49 10.40 -26.99
N GLU A 226 8.64 9.93 -27.90
CA GLU A 226 7.72 10.78 -28.67
C GLU A 226 6.62 11.38 -27.79
N ILE A 227 6.11 10.60 -26.80
CA ILE A 227 5.17 11.11 -25.79
C ILE A 227 5.80 12.25 -24.99
N ALA A 228 7.04 12.09 -24.56
CA ALA A 228 7.76 13.14 -23.83
C ALA A 228 7.95 14.40 -24.69
N ASP A 229 8.30 14.25 -25.98
CA ASP A 229 8.40 15.36 -26.94
C ASP A 229 7.03 16.05 -27.15
N ALA A 230 5.95 15.29 -27.24
CA ALA A 230 4.60 15.83 -27.38
C ALA A 230 4.23 16.68 -26.16
N CYS A 231 4.43 16.16 -24.95
CA CYS A 231 4.22 16.93 -23.72
C CYS A 231 5.02 18.24 -23.71
N LYS A 232 6.29 18.22 -24.19
CA LYS A 232 7.10 19.42 -24.25
C LYS A 232 6.61 20.44 -25.27
N ARG A 233 6.13 19.98 -26.45
CA ARG A 233 5.54 20.85 -27.47
C ARG A 233 4.27 21.54 -26.98
N GLU A 234 3.47 20.85 -26.17
CA GLU A 234 2.26 21.41 -25.55
C GLU A 234 2.55 22.26 -24.29
N ASN A 235 3.82 22.54 -23.99
CA ASN A 235 4.27 23.30 -22.84
C ASN A 235 3.82 22.70 -21.48
N ILE A 236 3.66 21.40 -21.41
CA ILE A 236 3.43 20.71 -20.14
C ILE A 236 4.77 20.59 -19.41
N GLU A 237 4.86 21.18 -18.24
CA GLU A 237 6.06 21.18 -17.42
C GLU A 237 5.90 20.26 -16.20
N ASN A 238 7.04 19.97 -15.55
CA ASN A 238 7.06 19.22 -14.28
C ASN A 238 6.39 17.83 -14.37
N LEU A 239 6.89 16.99 -15.25
CA LEU A 239 6.48 15.59 -15.37
C LEU A 239 7.51 14.65 -14.75
N GLU A 240 7.04 13.58 -14.13
CA GLU A 240 7.84 12.43 -13.74
C GLU A 240 7.30 11.17 -14.41
N PHE A 241 8.06 10.64 -15.33
CA PHE A 241 7.73 9.40 -16.04
C PHE A 241 8.08 8.19 -15.19
N CYS A 242 7.19 7.20 -15.12
CA CYS A 242 7.44 5.89 -14.51
C CYS A 242 7.24 4.81 -15.58
N LEU A 243 8.33 4.12 -15.95
CA LEU A 243 8.29 3.04 -16.93
C LEU A 243 7.88 1.73 -16.27
N VAL A 244 6.83 1.09 -16.75
CA VAL A 244 6.30 -0.18 -16.25
C VAL A 244 6.54 -1.27 -17.28
N GLY A 245 7.26 -2.34 -16.91
CA GLY A 245 7.58 -3.44 -17.82
C GLY A 245 8.82 -3.22 -18.69
N TRP A 246 9.74 -2.38 -18.25
CA TRP A 246 11.05 -2.12 -18.88
C TRP A 246 12.04 -3.29 -18.71
N ASN A 247 11.83 -4.09 -17.66
CA ASN A 247 12.65 -5.20 -17.19
C ASN A 247 12.47 -6.46 -18.04
N TYR A 248 13.35 -7.42 -17.85
CA TYR A 248 13.37 -8.67 -18.60
C TYR A 248 12.03 -9.41 -18.54
N LYS A 249 11.49 -9.74 -19.71
CA LYS A 249 10.17 -10.35 -19.92
C LYS A 249 8.99 -9.47 -19.50
N GLY A 250 9.22 -8.16 -19.30
CA GLY A 250 8.19 -7.19 -19.05
C GLY A 250 7.66 -7.18 -17.62
N HIS A 251 6.54 -6.47 -17.42
CA HIS A 251 5.88 -6.34 -16.12
C HIS A 251 5.48 -7.70 -15.55
N ASP A 252 5.82 -7.96 -14.29
CA ASP A 252 5.61 -9.22 -13.57
C ASP A 252 6.14 -10.47 -14.32
N GLY A 253 7.11 -10.24 -15.21
CA GLY A 253 7.58 -11.28 -16.08
C GLY A 253 8.42 -12.36 -15.37
N ARG A 254 9.47 -11.95 -14.66
CA ARG A 254 10.45 -12.83 -14.02
C ARG A 254 11.04 -12.29 -12.71
N PHE A 255 10.27 -11.53 -11.89
CA PHE A 255 10.80 -11.06 -10.60
C PHE A 255 11.35 -12.22 -9.75
N PRO A 256 12.46 -12.01 -8.99
CA PRO A 256 13.23 -10.77 -8.81
C PRO A 256 14.27 -10.50 -9.91
N GLN A 257 14.26 -11.24 -11.04
CA GLN A 257 15.16 -11.02 -12.17
C GLN A 257 14.71 -9.81 -12.99
N LEU A 258 15.43 -8.70 -12.90
CA LEU A 258 15.12 -7.49 -13.66
C LEU A 258 15.91 -7.40 -14.98
N PHE A 259 17.11 -7.94 -15.01
CA PHE A 259 18.02 -7.82 -16.13
C PHE A 259 18.16 -9.10 -16.93
N PRO A 260 18.49 -9.00 -18.25
CA PRO A 260 18.76 -7.77 -19.01
C PRO A 260 17.51 -6.90 -19.19
N VAL A 261 17.68 -5.61 -19.55
CA VAL A 261 16.57 -4.76 -20.02
C VAL A 261 15.86 -5.47 -21.18
N GLU A 262 14.54 -5.39 -21.24
CA GLU A 262 13.71 -6.12 -22.21
C GLU A 262 14.21 -5.92 -23.66
N PRO A 263 14.68 -6.98 -24.32
CA PRO A 263 15.26 -6.86 -25.65
C PRO A 263 14.28 -6.40 -26.73
N THR A 264 12.99 -6.77 -26.62
CA THR A 264 11.95 -6.39 -27.60
C THR A 264 11.68 -4.88 -27.60
N LEU A 265 12.05 -4.17 -26.54
CA LEU A 265 11.98 -2.71 -26.41
C LEU A 265 13.26 -2.02 -26.95
N GLY A 266 14.27 -2.77 -27.38
CA GLY A 266 15.57 -2.27 -27.83
C GLY A 266 16.68 -2.38 -26.79
N GLY A 267 16.42 -3.01 -25.64
CA GLY A 267 17.39 -3.28 -24.59
C GLY A 267 17.96 -2.02 -23.91
N GLU A 268 19.07 -2.21 -23.22
CA GLU A 268 19.72 -1.15 -22.40
C GLU A 268 20.11 0.09 -23.19
N THR A 269 20.53 -0.08 -24.46
CA THR A 269 20.96 1.04 -25.30
C THR A 269 19.83 2.01 -25.57
N GLU A 270 18.67 1.52 -25.98
CA GLU A 270 17.51 2.38 -26.27
C GLU A 270 16.90 2.95 -24.98
N LEU A 271 16.91 2.18 -23.88
CA LEU A 271 16.48 2.69 -22.58
C LEU A 271 17.33 3.88 -22.11
N LYS A 272 18.66 3.78 -22.21
CA LYS A 272 19.57 4.90 -21.85
C LYS A 272 19.36 6.13 -22.72
N LYS A 273 19.06 5.94 -24.02
CA LYS A 273 18.69 7.06 -24.92
C LYS A 273 17.39 7.73 -24.47
N LEU A 274 16.37 6.94 -24.13
CA LEU A 274 15.11 7.46 -23.62
C LEU A 274 15.32 8.26 -22.33
N ILE A 275 16.04 7.70 -21.36
CA ILE A 275 16.32 8.37 -20.07
C ILE A 275 17.03 9.70 -20.31
N THR A 276 18.08 9.71 -21.14
CA THR A 276 18.82 10.92 -21.48
C THR A 276 17.94 11.96 -22.15
N LYS A 277 17.06 11.53 -23.07
CA LYS A 277 16.10 12.40 -23.75
C LYS A 277 15.12 13.04 -22.78
N VAL A 278 14.46 12.24 -21.95
CA VAL A 278 13.43 12.71 -20.99
C VAL A 278 14.06 13.70 -20.00
N GLN A 279 15.24 13.39 -19.47
CA GLN A 279 15.97 14.29 -18.57
C GLN A 279 16.43 15.56 -19.29
N GLY A 280 16.83 15.46 -20.57
CA GLY A 280 17.20 16.61 -21.41
C GLY A 280 16.02 17.56 -21.67
N LEU A 281 14.79 17.07 -21.68
CA LEU A 281 13.56 17.87 -21.77
C LEU A 281 13.20 18.57 -20.44
N GLY A 282 13.91 18.27 -19.37
CA GLY A 282 13.67 18.80 -18.03
C GLY A 282 12.76 17.92 -17.15
N TYR A 283 12.33 16.76 -17.63
CA TYR A 283 11.45 15.84 -16.92
C TYR A 283 12.18 14.86 -15.99
N GLY A 284 11.48 14.33 -14.97
CA GLY A 284 11.93 13.20 -14.17
C GLY A 284 11.64 11.88 -14.87
N ILE A 285 12.42 10.83 -14.57
CA ILE A 285 12.14 9.48 -15.04
C ILE A 285 12.61 8.45 -14.03
N VAL A 286 11.68 7.58 -13.63
CA VAL A 286 11.84 6.45 -12.72
C VAL A 286 11.27 5.18 -13.37
N CYS A 287 11.38 4.07 -12.71
CA CYS A 287 10.79 2.82 -13.18
C CYS A 287 10.04 2.09 -12.09
N HIS A 288 9.24 1.13 -12.52
CA HIS A 288 8.52 0.17 -11.71
C HIS A 288 9.42 -1.03 -11.41
N ASP A 289 9.37 -1.49 -10.16
CA ASP A 289 10.03 -2.66 -9.62
C ASP A 289 9.06 -3.41 -8.70
N ASP A 290 9.40 -4.63 -8.27
CA ASP A 290 8.67 -5.41 -7.25
C ASP A 290 9.67 -6.16 -6.37
N ALA A 291 9.49 -6.08 -5.07
CA ALA A 291 10.34 -6.71 -4.05
C ALA A 291 9.56 -7.71 -3.17
N THR A 292 8.43 -8.22 -3.64
CA THR A 292 7.53 -9.08 -2.86
C THR A 292 7.29 -10.45 -3.47
N GLN A 293 7.65 -10.63 -4.75
CA GLN A 293 7.30 -11.79 -5.55
C GLN A 293 8.52 -12.47 -6.17
N ALA A 294 8.44 -13.79 -6.29
CA ALA A 294 9.39 -14.57 -7.06
C ALA A 294 8.64 -15.54 -7.99
N TYR A 295 9.08 -15.58 -9.25
CA TYR A 295 8.50 -16.45 -10.28
C TYR A 295 9.44 -17.60 -10.60
N PRO A 296 8.93 -18.85 -10.71
CA PRO A 296 9.77 -20.03 -11.02
C PRO A 296 10.53 -19.94 -12.35
N CYS A 297 10.06 -19.11 -13.28
CA CYS A 297 10.74 -18.90 -14.57
C CYS A 297 11.95 -17.95 -14.50
N ALA A 298 12.21 -17.30 -13.37
CA ALA A 298 13.39 -16.47 -13.19
C ALA A 298 14.65 -17.33 -13.06
N ASP A 299 15.74 -16.95 -13.76
CA ASP A 299 17.01 -17.69 -13.72
C ASP A 299 17.62 -17.73 -12.31
N CYS A 300 17.29 -16.74 -11.47
CA CYS A 300 17.75 -16.64 -10.09
C CYS A 300 16.74 -17.20 -9.06
N PHE A 301 15.68 -17.90 -9.52
CA PHE A 301 14.69 -18.48 -8.60
C PHE A 301 15.30 -19.58 -7.75
N ASP A 302 15.06 -19.48 -6.43
CA ASP A 302 15.44 -20.53 -5.47
C ASP A 302 14.42 -20.54 -4.32
N GLU A 303 13.90 -21.71 -4.00
CA GLU A 303 12.97 -21.89 -2.88
C GLU A 303 13.59 -21.55 -1.52
N GLU A 304 14.93 -21.50 -1.41
CA GLU A 304 15.63 -21.03 -0.22
C GLU A 304 15.32 -19.56 0.10
N TYR A 305 14.93 -18.77 -0.91
CA TYR A 305 14.64 -17.35 -0.71
C TYR A 305 13.18 -17.07 -0.39
N LEU A 306 12.31 -18.08 -0.41
CA LEU A 306 10.88 -17.91 -0.26
C LEU A 306 10.43 -17.91 1.21
N VAL A 307 9.31 -17.23 1.46
CA VAL A 307 8.63 -17.31 2.75
C VAL A 307 8.12 -18.73 2.99
N LYS A 308 8.44 -19.31 4.14
CA LYS A 308 7.91 -20.61 4.58
C LYS A 308 6.88 -20.46 5.68
N THR A 309 5.80 -21.22 5.55
CA THR A 309 4.74 -21.34 6.55
C THR A 309 5.21 -22.17 7.76
N LYS A 310 4.43 -22.24 8.84
CA LYS A 310 4.67 -23.16 9.97
C LYS A 310 4.82 -24.62 9.55
N GLY A 311 4.17 -25.03 8.45
CA GLY A 311 4.27 -26.37 7.88
C GLY A 311 5.47 -26.59 6.94
N ALA A 312 6.44 -25.66 6.95
CA ALA A 312 7.63 -25.67 6.07
C ALA A 312 7.30 -25.67 4.57
N THR A 313 6.10 -25.28 4.16
CA THR A 313 5.70 -25.10 2.76
C THR A 313 5.96 -23.68 2.30
N VAL A 314 6.35 -23.50 1.05
CA VAL A 314 6.51 -22.16 0.46
C VAL A 314 5.16 -21.45 0.33
N LEU A 315 5.17 -20.13 0.54
CA LEU A 315 3.95 -19.31 0.49
C LEU A 315 3.70 -18.84 -0.95
N ALA A 316 2.76 -19.51 -1.62
CA ALA A 316 2.25 -19.08 -2.92
C ALA A 316 1.29 -17.87 -2.76
N GLN A 317 1.27 -17.01 -3.76
CA GLN A 317 0.27 -15.95 -3.84
C GLN A 317 -1.00 -16.46 -4.56
N PRO A 318 -2.19 -15.98 -4.18
CA PRO A 318 -3.44 -16.49 -4.77
C PRO A 318 -3.68 -15.99 -6.20
N GLN A 319 -3.16 -14.80 -6.56
CA GLN A 319 -3.34 -14.21 -7.88
C GLN A 319 -2.28 -14.73 -8.85
N ILE A 320 -2.67 -14.97 -10.08
CA ILE A 320 -1.80 -15.37 -11.18
C ILE A 320 -1.52 -14.15 -12.04
N TRP A 321 -0.25 -13.80 -12.16
CA TRP A 321 0.19 -12.66 -12.98
C TRP A 321 0.88 -13.11 -14.26
N SER A 322 1.55 -12.21 -14.96
CA SER A 322 2.17 -12.49 -16.27
C SER A 322 3.33 -13.49 -16.20
N GLY A 323 4.01 -13.60 -15.07
CA GLY A 323 5.03 -14.62 -14.79
C GLY A 323 4.49 -16.01 -14.40
N GLY A 324 3.17 -16.18 -14.35
CA GLY A 324 2.52 -17.40 -13.87
C GLY A 324 2.21 -17.33 -12.37
N GLN A 325 2.43 -18.44 -11.66
CA GLN A 325 2.23 -18.55 -10.21
C GLN A 325 3.36 -17.87 -9.45
N PRO A 326 3.11 -16.75 -8.78
CA PRO A 326 4.10 -16.12 -7.93
C PRO A 326 4.16 -16.76 -6.54
N PHE A 327 5.36 -16.72 -5.95
CA PHE A 327 5.60 -17.05 -4.56
C PHE A 327 6.06 -15.82 -3.79
N LYS A 328 5.76 -15.76 -2.49
CA LYS A 328 6.26 -14.68 -1.63
C LYS A 328 7.76 -14.87 -1.39
N ILE A 329 8.57 -13.90 -1.82
CA ILE A 329 9.98 -13.87 -1.44
C ILE A 329 10.12 -13.37 0.00
N CYS A 330 11.07 -13.95 0.76
CA CYS A 330 11.34 -13.49 2.11
C CYS A 330 11.96 -12.07 2.05
N PRO A 331 11.40 -11.07 2.74
CA PRO A 331 11.88 -9.69 2.68
C PRO A 331 13.35 -9.51 3.08
N GLN A 332 13.85 -10.34 3.99
CA GLN A 332 15.28 -10.38 4.31
C GLN A 332 16.11 -10.84 3.11
N ARG A 333 15.70 -11.94 2.45
CA ARG A 333 16.42 -12.48 1.29
C ARG A 333 16.33 -11.55 0.09
N GLU A 334 15.16 -10.95 -0.13
CA GLU A 334 15.01 -9.92 -1.17
C GLU A 334 16.01 -8.78 -0.98
N TYR A 335 16.02 -8.19 0.20
CA TYR A 335 16.96 -7.09 0.50
C TYR A 335 18.43 -7.49 0.34
N GLU A 336 18.83 -8.65 0.91
CA GLU A 336 20.23 -9.09 0.97
C GLU A 336 20.77 -9.63 -0.35
N ARG A 337 19.91 -10.26 -1.17
CA ARG A 337 20.33 -11.00 -2.36
C ARG A 337 20.08 -10.25 -3.66
N PHE A 338 19.02 -9.45 -3.71
CA PHE A 338 18.57 -8.83 -4.96
C PHE A 338 18.53 -7.31 -4.87
N GLU A 339 17.80 -6.74 -3.94
CA GLU A 339 17.40 -5.35 -3.98
C GLU A 339 18.57 -4.35 -3.97
N ILE A 340 19.61 -4.63 -3.18
CA ILE A 340 20.81 -3.75 -3.13
C ILE A 340 21.48 -3.66 -4.50
N GLU A 341 21.64 -4.77 -5.19
CA GLU A 341 22.32 -4.79 -6.49
C GLU A 341 21.38 -4.34 -7.61
N ASN A 342 20.10 -4.71 -7.56
CA ASN A 342 19.07 -4.25 -8.50
C ASN A 342 18.97 -2.72 -8.49
N MET A 343 18.80 -2.08 -7.33
CA MET A 343 18.71 -0.61 -7.24
C MET A 343 19.99 0.09 -7.74
N LYS A 344 21.16 -0.48 -7.49
CA LYS A 344 22.42 0.05 -8.04
C LYS A 344 22.46 -0.05 -9.57
N ALA A 345 22.04 -1.18 -10.12
CA ALA A 345 22.02 -1.39 -11.56
C ALA A 345 20.97 -0.49 -12.23
N ILE A 346 19.79 -0.36 -11.66
CA ILE A 346 18.76 0.58 -12.12
C ILE A 346 19.29 2.01 -12.10
N ARG A 347 19.94 2.43 -11.02
CA ARG A 347 20.55 3.78 -10.93
C ARG A 347 21.63 4.01 -11.98
N ALA A 348 22.41 2.98 -12.32
CA ALA A 348 23.43 3.04 -13.36
C ALA A 348 22.87 3.21 -14.78
N LEU A 349 21.60 2.87 -15.01
CA LEU A 349 20.89 3.20 -16.26
C LEU A 349 20.57 4.70 -16.37
N GLY A 350 20.52 5.44 -15.23
CA GLY A 350 20.23 6.86 -15.18
C GLY A 350 18.93 7.25 -14.49
N PHE A 351 18.12 6.31 -14.03
CA PHE A 351 16.87 6.60 -13.32
C PHE A 351 17.11 7.36 -12.01
N GLU A 352 16.26 8.38 -11.75
CA GLU A 352 16.25 9.15 -10.51
C GLU A 352 14.90 9.84 -10.30
N GLY A 353 14.46 10.00 -9.05
CA GLY A 353 13.19 10.58 -8.65
C GLY A 353 12.50 9.74 -7.58
N ILE A 354 11.17 9.66 -7.61
CA ILE A 354 10.37 8.86 -6.68
C ILE A 354 10.21 7.45 -7.24
N HIS A 355 11.20 6.60 -7.00
CA HIS A 355 11.23 5.22 -7.49
C HIS A 355 10.05 4.40 -6.98
N TYR A 356 9.42 3.61 -7.86
CA TYR A 356 8.21 2.86 -7.56
C TYR A 356 8.50 1.37 -7.37
N VAL A 357 8.26 0.87 -6.15
CA VAL A 357 8.30 -0.56 -5.84
C VAL A 357 6.87 -1.03 -5.60
N ASP A 358 6.39 -1.90 -6.46
CA ASP A 358 4.99 -2.33 -6.47
C ASP A 358 4.61 -3.09 -5.19
N VAL A 359 3.35 -3.03 -4.83
CA VAL A 359 2.67 -3.71 -3.72
C VAL A 359 3.37 -3.71 -2.36
N LEU A 360 4.59 -3.17 -2.24
CA LEU A 360 5.41 -3.26 -1.02
C LEU A 360 4.69 -2.72 0.23
N THR A 361 3.86 -1.69 0.06
CA THR A 361 3.11 -1.04 1.14
C THR A 361 1.62 -1.42 1.18
N ILE A 362 1.20 -2.44 0.43
CA ILE A 362 -0.19 -2.94 0.45
C ILE A 362 -0.28 -4.41 0.84
N VAL A 363 0.79 -5.19 0.70
CA VAL A 363 0.76 -6.62 1.04
C VAL A 363 0.71 -6.85 2.55
N GLN A 364 0.00 -7.91 2.94
CA GLN A 364 0.09 -8.40 4.32
C GLN A 364 1.53 -8.78 4.63
N LEU A 365 1.99 -8.36 5.82
CA LEU A 365 3.32 -8.69 6.30
C LEU A 365 3.39 -10.18 6.62
N PRO A 366 4.14 -11.00 5.86
CA PRO A 366 4.23 -12.42 6.12
C PRO A 366 5.09 -12.70 7.36
N LYS A 367 4.75 -13.78 8.07
CA LYS A 367 5.68 -14.45 8.97
C LYS A 367 6.45 -15.48 8.16
N CYS A 368 7.76 -15.55 8.31
CA CYS A 368 8.60 -16.58 7.73
C CYS A 368 9.12 -17.53 8.81
N TYR A 369 8.90 -18.82 8.63
CA TYR A 369 9.32 -19.86 9.57
C TYR A 369 10.53 -20.66 9.08
N ASP A 370 11.23 -20.18 8.05
CA ASP A 370 12.49 -20.78 7.63
C ASP A 370 13.55 -20.59 8.73
N PRO A 371 14.26 -21.66 9.17
CA PRO A 371 15.24 -21.56 10.25
C PRO A 371 16.44 -20.66 9.92
N HIS A 372 16.72 -20.41 8.63
CA HIS A 372 17.86 -19.59 8.19
C HIS A 372 17.53 -18.11 8.01
N HIS A 373 16.23 -17.76 7.90
CA HIS A 373 15.76 -16.38 7.71
C HIS A 373 14.35 -16.18 8.28
N SER A 374 14.13 -16.71 9.50
CA SER A 374 12.85 -16.54 10.18
C SER A 374 12.56 -15.07 10.48
N SER A 375 11.31 -14.67 10.32
CA SER A 375 10.86 -13.32 10.67
C SER A 375 9.40 -13.32 11.12
N ASN A 376 9.12 -12.55 12.15
CA ASN A 376 7.75 -12.16 12.50
C ASN A 376 7.31 -10.94 11.68
N ARG A 377 6.06 -10.48 11.83
CA ARG A 377 5.52 -9.36 11.04
C ARG A 377 6.25 -8.04 11.29
N THR A 378 6.64 -7.77 12.53
CA THR A 378 7.42 -6.57 12.87
C THR A 378 8.80 -6.59 12.22
N GLN A 379 9.48 -7.72 12.22
CA GLN A 379 10.77 -7.88 11.53
C GLN A 379 10.62 -7.80 10.02
N THR A 380 9.54 -8.35 9.46
CA THR A 380 9.21 -8.20 8.03
C THR A 380 9.03 -6.72 7.65
N ALA A 381 8.29 -5.95 8.46
CA ALA A 381 8.13 -4.51 8.26
C ALA A 381 9.48 -3.77 8.31
N GLU A 382 10.40 -4.18 9.20
CA GLU A 382 11.75 -3.58 9.27
C GLU A 382 12.57 -3.87 8.00
N TRP A 383 12.46 -5.06 7.41
CA TRP A 383 13.13 -5.36 6.14
C TRP A 383 12.56 -4.52 5.00
N TYR A 384 11.24 -4.37 4.90
CA TYR A 384 10.61 -3.49 3.92
C TYR A 384 11.02 -2.02 4.12
N ARG A 385 11.11 -1.53 5.37
CA ARG A 385 11.63 -0.19 5.66
C ARG A 385 13.08 0.00 5.21
N LYS A 386 13.93 -1.06 5.23
CA LYS A 386 15.28 -0.98 4.67
C LYS A 386 15.27 -0.78 3.15
N ILE A 387 14.37 -1.46 2.43
CA ILE A 387 14.15 -1.26 0.99
C ILE A 387 13.75 0.19 0.70
N MET A 388 12.76 0.72 1.43
CA MET A 388 12.28 2.10 1.29
C MET A 388 13.40 3.12 1.54
N LYS A 389 14.19 2.92 2.59
CA LYS A 389 15.35 3.78 2.90
C LYS A 389 16.42 3.72 1.81
N LEU A 390 16.67 2.52 1.27
CA LEU A 390 17.61 2.32 0.18
C LEU A 390 17.15 3.07 -1.08
N SER A 391 15.87 2.93 -1.45
CA SER A 391 15.25 3.65 -2.58
C SER A 391 15.43 5.16 -2.45
N ARG A 392 15.06 5.74 -1.32
CA ARG A 392 15.29 7.18 -1.07
C ARG A 392 16.75 7.60 -1.22
N LYS A 393 17.67 6.80 -0.67
CA LYS A 393 19.11 7.08 -0.76
C LYS A 393 19.62 7.03 -2.19
N VAL A 394 19.19 6.05 -2.97
CA VAL A 394 19.69 5.78 -4.32
C VAL A 394 19.05 6.73 -5.35
N PHE A 395 17.72 6.88 -5.31
CA PHE A 395 16.96 7.57 -6.34
C PHE A 395 16.50 8.97 -5.94
N GLY A 396 16.32 9.25 -4.64
CA GLY A 396 15.81 10.52 -4.11
C GLY A 396 14.42 10.41 -3.51
N GLY A 397 13.66 9.33 -3.77
CA GLY A 397 12.32 9.10 -3.23
C GLY A 397 11.91 7.64 -3.32
N PHE A 398 10.82 7.31 -2.63
CA PHE A 398 10.18 6.00 -2.63
C PHE A 398 8.67 6.13 -2.84
N SER A 399 8.12 5.28 -3.67
CA SER A 399 6.67 5.14 -3.87
C SER A 399 6.25 3.67 -3.97
N SER A 400 4.97 3.43 -3.74
CA SER A 400 4.36 2.11 -3.85
C SER A 400 2.87 2.21 -4.17
N GLU A 401 2.18 1.08 -4.26
CA GLU A 401 0.79 1.03 -4.73
C GLU A 401 -0.20 1.70 -3.75
N ALA A 402 -0.07 1.43 -2.46
CA ALA A 402 -0.92 2.04 -1.42
C ALA A 402 -0.09 2.37 -0.17
N GLY A 403 -0.73 2.86 0.89
CA GLY A 403 -0.05 3.30 2.09
C GLY A 403 -0.54 2.63 3.36
N PHE A 404 0.37 1.94 4.06
CA PHE A 404 0.17 1.47 5.42
C PHE A 404 1.05 2.27 6.39
N ASP A 405 0.57 2.48 7.59
CA ASP A 405 1.23 3.26 8.62
C ASP A 405 2.66 2.85 8.93
N TYR A 406 2.97 1.54 8.88
CA TYR A 406 4.33 1.10 9.15
C TYR A 406 5.35 1.65 8.14
N ALA A 407 4.88 2.04 6.96
CA ALA A 407 5.68 2.59 5.86
C ALA A 407 5.65 4.12 5.80
N ALA A 408 4.72 4.78 6.48
CA ALA A 408 4.39 6.20 6.28
C ALA A 408 5.60 7.13 6.40
N ALA A 409 6.48 6.91 7.39
CA ALA A 409 7.69 7.72 7.60
C ALA A 409 8.71 7.62 6.45
N PHE A 410 8.60 6.62 5.58
CA PHE A 410 9.55 6.34 4.49
C PHE A 410 8.94 6.47 3.10
N THR A 411 7.64 6.75 2.99
CA THR A 411 6.90 6.85 1.73
C THR A 411 6.80 8.30 1.28
N ASP A 412 7.07 8.57 0.00
CA ASP A 412 6.96 9.90 -0.61
C ASP A 412 5.71 10.03 -1.47
N TYR A 413 5.29 8.92 -2.10
CA TYR A 413 4.08 8.88 -2.91
C TYR A 413 3.42 7.51 -2.83
N VAL A 414 2.09 7.46 -2.79
CA VAL A 414 1.29 6.25 -2.98
C VAL A 414 0.41 6.39 -4.20
N LEU A 415 0.38 5.33 -5.02
CA LEU A 415 -0.34 5.34 -6.28
C LEU A 415 -1.85 5.44 -6.06
N TYR A 416 -2.36 4.80 -4.99
CA TYR A 416 -3.77 4.85 -4.60
C TYR A 416 -3.90 4.93 -3.08
N THR A 417 -4.97 5.62 -2.61
CA THR A 417 -5.34 5.59 -1.19
C THR A 417 -6.63 4.81 -0.95
N ASN A 418 -7.56 4.83 -1.92
CA ASN A 418 -8.82 4.11 -1.88
C ASN A 418 -9.12 3.59 -3.29
N PHE A 419 -9.46 2.31 -3.42
CA PHE A 419 -9.93 1.75 -4.69
C PHE A 419 -11.42 2.03 -4.92
N LYS A 420 -12.20 2.22 -3.85
CA LYS A 420 -13.64 2.45 -3.91
C LYS A 420 -13.98 3.80 -3.29
N ILE A 421 -14.80 4.57 -3.98
CA ILE A 421 -15.37 5.84 -3.50
C ILE A 421 -16.89 5.72 -3.40
N GLU A 422 -17.48 4.74 -4.08
CA GLU A 422 -18.92 4.54 -4.12
C GLU A 422 -19.34 3.51 -3.08
N LYS A 423 -20.50 3.78 -2.48
CA LYS A 423 -21.11 2.95 -1.46
C LYS A 423 -21.53 1.59 -2.03
N GLU A 424 -20.77 0.54 -1.74
CA GLU A 424 -21.25 -0.81 -1.89
C GLU A 424 -22.30 -1.14 -0.80
N ARG A 425 -23.08 -2.21 -1.01
CA ARG A 425 -24.02 -2.71 -0.01
C ARG A 425 -23.29 -3.35 1.17
N ASP A 426 -22.69 -2.51 2.01
CA ASP A 426 -22.10 -2.91 3.27
C ASP A 426 -22.95 -2.37 4.41
N LEU A 427 -23.48 -3.26 5.24
CA LEU A 427 -24.34 -2.90 6.36
C LEU A 427 -23.62 -2.01 7.39
N LEU A 428 -22.31 -2.03 7.44
CA LEU A 428 -21.49 -1.26 8.37
C LEU A 428 -20.76 -0.08 7.68
N CYS A 429 -21.19 0.33 6.48
CA CYS A 429 -20.67 1.50 5.79
C CYS A 429 -21.80 2.51 5.54
N ASP A 430 -21.84 3.57 6.31
CA ASP A 430 -22.80 4.66 6.10
C ASP A 430 -22.22 5.79 5.27
N GLU A 431 -20.94 6.10 5.46
CA GLU A 431 -20.24 7.18 4.79
C GLU A 431 -18.76 6.83 4.60
N TYR A 432 -18.19 7.12 3.42
CA TYR A 432 -16.74 7.10 3.18
C TYR A 432 -16.15 8.46 3.52
N ILE A 433 -15.05 8.47 4.26
CA ILE A 433 -14.34 9.70 4.63
C ILE A 433 -12.87 9.65 4.18
N PRO A 434 -12.26 10.80 3.85
CA PRO A 434 -10.89 10.89 3.38
C PRO A 434 -9.88 10.93 4.55
N LEU A 435 -9.92 9.94 5.47
CA LEU A 435 -9.07 9.96 6.65
C LEU A 435 -7.58 9.94 6.30
N PHE A 436 -7.15 9.09 5.35
CA PHE A 436 -5.76 9.05 4.90
C PHE A 436 -5.29 10.42 4.41
N GLN A 437 -6.12 11.08 3.60
CA GLN A 437 -5.84 12.40 3.05
C GLN A 437 -5.72 13.46 4.15
N LEU A 438 -6.62 13.47 5.12
CA LEU A 438 -6.58 14.40 6.26
C LEU A 438 -5.32 14.20 7.10
N VAL A 439 -4.90 12.96 7.30
CA VAL A 439 -3.70 12.63 8.08
C VAL A 439 -2.42 12.97 7.33
N TYR A 440 -2.31 12.55 6.06
CA TYR A 440 -1.03 12.57 5.34
C TYR A 440 -0.89 13.65 4.27
N HIS A 441 -1.87 14.53 4.06
CA HIS A 441 -1.73 15.64 3.13
C HIS A 441 -0.52 16.52 3.48
N GLY A 442 0.37 16.73 2.48
CA GLY A 442 1.63 17.45 2.69
C GLY A 442 2.73 16.66 3.43
N ILE A 443 2.48 15.38 3.74
CA ILE A 443 3.47 14.41 4.24
C ILE A 443 3.80 13.40 3.15
N ILE A 444 2.77 12.75 2.60
CA ILE A 444 2.86 11.79 1.51
C ILE A 444 2.02 12.32 0.36
N MET A 445 2.54 12.30 -0.85
CA MET A 445 1.73 12.52 -2.06
C MET A 445 0.90 11.27 -2.34
N TYR A 446 -0.28 11.45 -2.90
CA TYR A 446 -1.18 10.33 -3.18
C TYR A 446 -2.10 10.64 -4.36
N ASN A 447 -2.59 9.57 -5.00
CA ASN A 447 -3.79 9.64 -5.81
C ASN A 447 -4.95 9.16 -4.93
N PRO A 448 -6.03 9.94 -4.76
CA PRO A 448 -7.11 9.59 -3.84
C PRO A 448 -7.94 8.38 -4.28
N CYS A 449 -7.79 7.97 -5.54
CA CYS A 449 -8.49 6.84 -6.13
C CYS A 449 -7.72 6.30 -7.35
N THR A 450 -8.24 5.29 -8.02
CA THR A 450 -7.65 4.70 -9.21
C THR A 450 -7.81 5.53 -10.50
N TYR A 451 -8.28 6.78 -10.41
CA TYR A 451 -8.53 7.63 -11.57
C TYR A 451 -7.26 8.31 -12.09
N THR A 452 -7.24 8.52 -13.39
CA THR A 452 -6.17 9.21 -14.10
C THR A 452 -6.70 10.43 -14.84
N LEU A 453 -5.83 11.35 -15.25
CA LEU A 453 -6.22 12.54 -15.98
C LEU A 453 -6.82 12.23 -17.36
N ASN A 454 -6.30 11.22 -18.00
CA ASN A 454 -6.65 10.81 -19.37
C ASN A 454 -7.59 9.60 -19.41
N TYR A 455 -7.96 9.08 -18.27
CA TYR A 455 -8.95 8.03 -18.18
C TYR A 455 -10.36 8.64 -18.17
N PRO A 456 -11.32 8.09 -18.91
CA PRO A 456 -12.67 8.59 -18.90
C PRO A 456 -13.36 8.30 -17.56
N VAL A 457 -13.28 9.26 -16.66
CA VAL A 457 -13.97 9.21 -15.37
C VAL A 457 -15.47 9.32 -15.65
N LYS A 458 -16.23 8.32 -15.23
CA LYS A 458 -17.69 8.35 -15.30
C LYS A 458 -18.22 9.46 -14.37
N GLY A 459 -18.43 10.66 -14.92
CA GLY A 459 -19.09 11.77 -14.28
C GLY A 459 -18.18 12.86 -13.68
N ALA A 460 -18.67 14.10 -13.73
CA ALA A 460 -17.97 15.29 -13.25
C ALA A 460 -17.68 15.25 -11.73
N GLN A 461 -18.53 14.58 -10.95
CA GLN A 461 -18.39 14.47 -9.50
C GLN A 461 -17.12 13.75 -9.07
N GLN A 462 -16.70 12.72 -9.80
CA GLN A 462 -15.49 11.94 -9.47
C GLN A 462 -14.23 12.78 -9.73
N ARG A 463 -14.19 13.60 -10.79
CA ARG A 463 -13.08 14.55 -11.03
C ARG A 463 -12.99 15.60 -9.91
N LEU A 464 -14.14 16.09 -9.43
CA LEU A 464 -14.18 17.04 -8.31
C LEU A 464 -13.63 16.41 -7.03
N LYS A 465 -13.97 15.16 -6.74
CA LYS A 465 -13.42 14.41 -5.59
C LYS A 465 -11.90 14.30 -5.64
N PHE A 466 -11.32 14.06 -6.82
CA PHE A 466 -9.88 14.02 -6.99
C PHE A 466 -9.21 15.32 -6.54
N PHE A 467 -9.74 16.47 -6.96
CA PHE A 467 -9.22 17.77 -6.58
C PHE A 467 -9.56 18.13 -5.13
N GLU A 468 -10.78 17.85 -4.68
CA GLU A 468 -11.24 18.08 -3.32
C GLU A 468 -10.33 17.36 -2.30
N TRP A 469 -9.89 16.16 -2.62
CA TRP A 469 -9.05 15.35 -1.74
C TRP A 469 -7.54 15.58 -1.93
N GLY A 470 -7.15 16.52 -2.78
CA GLY A 470 -5.76 16.98 -2.91
C GLY A 470 -4.82 15.98 -3.57
N GLY A 471 -5.31 15.22 -4.55
CA GLY A 471 -4.54 14.19 -5.23
C GLY A 471 -3.41 14.73 -6.11
N ARG A 472 -2.31 13.98 -6.21
CA ARG A 472 -1.27 14.18 -7.22
C ARG A 472 -1.81 13.73 -8.58
N PRO A 473 -1.80 14.59 -9.61
CA PRO A 473 -2.28 14.21 -10.93
C PRO A 473 -1.50 13.01 -11.51
N LEU A 474 -2.22 12.07 -12.11
CA LEU A 474 -1.67 10.85 -12.72
C LEU A 474 -2.21 10.71 -14.15
N ALA A 475 -1.32 10.55 -15.11
CA ALA A 475 -1.63 10.14 -16.47
C ALA A 475 -1.03 8.76 -16.76
N VAL A 476 -1.70 7.94 -17.57
CA VAL A 476 -1.22 6.61 -17.94
C VAL A 476 -1.30 6.45 -19.46
N PHE A 477 -0.21 6.01 -20.07
CA PHE A 477 -0.10 5.78 -21.50
C PHE A 477 0.23 4.34 -21.83
N ASN A 478 -0.42 3.85 -22.90
CA ASN A 478 -0.29 2.51 -23.43
C ASN A 478 -0.49 2.52 -24.96
N ALA A 479 0.47 3.08 -25.64
CA ALA A 479 0.34 3.65 -26.98
C ALA A 479 -0.03 2.69 -28.13
N ASN A 480 -0.10 1.37 -27.93
CA ASN A 480 -0.27 0.42 -29.05
C ASN A 480 -1.29 -0.69 -28.82
N PHE A 481 -2.18 -0.59 -27.86
CA PHE A 481 -3.26 -1.56 -27.72
C PHE A 481 -4.46 -1.19 -28.58
N ALA A 482 -4.50 -1.75 -29.76
CA ALA A 482 -5.62 -1.60 -30.70
C ALA A 482 -6.74 -2.63 -30.47
N ASP A 483 -6.56 -3.59 -29.60
CA ASP A 483 -7.42 -4.78 -29.48
C ASP A 483 -8.20 -4.91 -28.16
N GLY A 484 -8.30 -3.84 -27.39
CA GLY A 484 -9.06 -3.86 -26.14
C GLY A 484 -8.44 -4.74 -25.05
N GLN A 485 -7.15 -5.01 -25.10
CA GLN A 485 -6.48 -5.73 -24.04
C GLN A 485 -6.22 -4.83 -22.83
N HIS A 486 -6.80 -5.24 -21.76
CA HIS A 486 -6.88 -4.53 -20.50
C HIS A 486 -5.67 -4.76 -19.62
N TRP A 487 -5.28 -3.76 -18.86
CA TRP A 487 -4.48 -3.97 -17.68
C TRP A 487 -5.35 -4.69 -16.64
N MET A 488 -4.90 -5.85 -16.17
CA MET A 488 -5.60 -6.65 -15.17
C MET A 488 -7.09 -6.90 -15.45
N GLY A 489 -7.47 -7.04 -16.73
CA GLY A 489 -8.86 -7.26 -17.13
C GLY A 489 -9.76 -6.03 -17.16
N GLU A 490 -9.21 -4.84 -17.00
CA GLU A 490 -9.95 -3.58 -17.12
C GLU A 490 -9.99 -3.09 -18.57
N GLU A 491 -11.18 -2.65 -18.99
CA GLU A 491 -11.47 -2.28 -20.36
C GLU A 491 -10.69 -1.07 -20.84
N ASP A 492 -10.18 -1.13 -22.05
CA ASP A 492 -9.75 -0.04 -22.98
C ASP A 492 -9.19 1.25 -22.37
N LEU A 493 -8.57 1.14 -21.19
CA LEU A 493 -8.11 2.28 -20.43
C LEU A 493 -7.07 3.12 -21.15
N PHE A 494 -6.43 2.57 -22.18
CA PHE A 494 -5.14 3.08 -22.57
C PHE A 494 -4.88 2.99 -24.07
N ASN A 495 -5.91 2.82 -24.91
CA ASN A 495 -5.81 2.91 -26.36
C ASN A 495 -5.80 4.36 -26.80
N GLU A 496 -4.73 5.06 -26.48
CA GLU A 496 -4.65 6.46 -26.87
C GLU A 496 -4.05 6.62 -28.26
N THR A 497 -4.84 7.22 -29.12
CA THR A 497 -4.39 7.69 -30.43
C THR A 497 -3.59 8.99 -30.27
N ASP A 498 -2.82 9.37 -31.29
CA ASP A 498 -2.10 10.65 -31.31
C ASP A 498 -3.02 11.87 -31.12
N GLU A 499 -4.33 11.75 -31.44
CA GLU A 499 -5.32 12.77 -31.19
C GLU A 499 -5.73 12.90 -29.72
N GLN A 500 -5.66 11.80 -28.96
CA GLN A 500 -5.94 11.79 -27.52
C GLN A 500 -4.74 12.30 -26.70
N LEU A 501 -3.54 12.27 -27.27
CA LEU A 501 -2.34 12.85 -26.69
C LEU A 501 -2.26 14.37 -26.82
N LYS A 502 -3.09 14.96 -27.69
CA LYS A 502 -3.24 16.40 -27.87
C LYS A 502 -4.28 17.00 -26.92
#